data_abd0ab791a9afa590deccb7714896aba
#
_entry.id   abd0ab791a9afa590deccb7714896aba
#
_cell.length_a   1.000
_cell.length_b   1.000
_cell.length_c   1.000
_cell.angle_alpha   90.00
_cell.angle_beta   90.00
_cell.angle_gamma   90.00
#
_symmetry.space_group_name_H-M   'P 1'
#
loop_
_entity.id
_entity.type
_entity.pdbx_description
1 polymer ?
#
loop_
_entity_poly.entity_id
_entity_poly.type
_entity_poly.pdbx_seq_one_letter_code
_entity_poly.pdbx_strand_id
1 'polypeptide(L)'
;MNQVLYLKRTLFSDEKRYTETDLLAASKYIVVLAEPGAGKTDLIKSLAKQLAVKEVTANVFRYCTSNQTNKALVIDAFDELSKIDQSGIHQLLANASMANPSHIVISSRSSEWNTSTTNIFEEFFGKKPVIVRLCEFNESEQQDIFSHHTSQDSFVEFKAEVSRFSLDPLLPNPQFLKLFADAYIE
;
A
#
# COMPACT_ATOMS: atom_id res chain seq x y z
N MET A 1 -17.65 -8.33 -17.44
CA MET A 1 -16.98 -7.96 -16.16
C MET A 1 -15.63 -7.39 -16.56
N ASN A 2 -15.46 -6.07 -16.47
CA ASN A 2 -14.15 -5.44 -16.71
C ASN A 2 -13.20 -5.94 -15.62
N GLN A 3 -12.16 -6.65 -16.03
CA GLN A 3 -11.10 -7.06 -15.12
C GLN A 3 -10.41 -5.78 -14.62
N VAL A 4 -10.38 -5.57 -13.31
CA VAL A 4 -9.67 -4.40 -12.74
C VAL A 4 -8.19 -4.55 -13.09
N LEU A 5 -7.65 -3.60 -13.82
CA LEU A 5 -6.22 -3.56 -14.14
C LEU A 5 -5.43 -3.35 -12.86
N TYR A 6 -4.52 -4.26 -12.58
CA TYR A 6 -3.52 -4.09 -11.54
C TYR A 6 -2.13 -4.05 -12.16
N LEU A 7 -1.46 -2.93 -12.07
CA LEU A 7 -0.05 -2.80 -12.42
C LEU A 7 0.81 -3.13 -11.21
N LYS A 8 1.77 -4.06 -11.37
CA LYS A 8 2.72 -4.39 -10.30
C LYS A 8 3.49 -3.15 -9.88
N ARG A 9 3.60 -2.97 -8.57
CA ARG A 9 4.17 -1.75 -8.00
C ARG A 9 5.68 -1.89 -7.76
N THR A 10 6.36 -0.80 -8.02
CA THR A 10 7.72 -0.58 -7.52
C THR A 10 7.64 0.15 -6.18
N LEU A 11 8.46 -0.28 -5.23
CA LEU A 11 8.55 0.30 -3.90
C LEU A 11 9.98 0.75 -3.65
N PHE A 12 10.16 1.75 -2.79
CA PHE A 12 11.49 2.22 -2.40
C PHE A 12 11.61 2.34 -0.88
N SER A 13 12.76 2.00 -0.35
CA SER A 13 13.27 2.46 0.94
C SER A 13 14.32 3.53 0.68
N ASP A 14 14.86 4.14 1.73
CA ASP A 14 15.84 5.23 1.59
C ASP A 14 17.08 4.85 0.74
N GLU A 15 17.37 3.56 0.58
CA GLU A 15 18.58 3.08 -0.08
C GLU A 15 18.32 2.16 -1.30
N LYS A 16 17.10 1.63 -1.48
CA LYS A 16 16.86 0.57 -2.46
C LYS A 16 15.45 0.58 -3.02
N ARG A 17 15.34 0.23 -4.31
CA ARG A 17 14.06 -0.10 -4.96
C ARG A 17 13.80 -1.60 -4.92
N TYR A 18 12.54 -1.96 -4.78
CA TYR A 18 12.06 -3.34 -4.72
C TYR A 18 10.90 -3.52 -5.69
N THR A 19 10.86 -4.67 -6.35
CA THR A 19 9.61 -5.24 -6.82
C THR A 19 8.84 -5.83 -5.63
N GLU A 20 7.57 -6.13 -5.81
CA GLU A 20 6.76 -6.78 -4.76
C GLU A 20 7.39 -8.12 -4.31
N THR A 21 7.86 -8.92 -5.26
CA THR A 21 8.48 -10.23 -4.98
C THR A 21 9.81 -10.08 -4.27
N ASP A 22 10.66 -9.13 -4.72
CA ASP A 22 11.95 -8.88 -4.08
C ASP A 22 11.79 -8.39 -2.64
N LEU A 23 10.76 -7.57 -2.39
CA LEU A 23 10.46 -7.09 -1.04
C LEU A 23 10.09 -8.24 -0.10
N LEU A 24 9.21 -9.14 -0.53
CA LEU A 24 8.83 -10.31 0.26
C LEU A 24 10.00 -11.27 0.49
N ALA A 25 10.92 -11.41 -0.47
CA ALA A 25 12.12 -12.21 -0.30
C ALA A 25 13.15 -11.54 0.63
N ALA A 26 13.20 -10.21 0.65
CA ALA A 26 14.21 -9.46 1.41
C ALA A 26 13.90 -9.35 2.91
N SER A 27 12.63 -9.35 3.31
CA SER A 27 12.26 -9.15 4.72
C SER A 27 11.00 -9.89 5.13
N LYS A 28 11.05 -10.44 6.35
CA LYS A 28 9.90 -10.99 7.06
C LYS A 28 8.96 -9.87 7.59
N TYR A 29 9.51 -8.70 7.91
CA TYR A 29 8.80 -7.60 8.55
C TYR A 29 8.79 -6.37 7.63
N ILE A 30 7.62 -6.00 7.15
CA ILE A 30 7.45 -4.97 6.11
C ILE A 30 6.38 -3.97 6.56
N VAL A 31 6.69 -2.70 6.41
CA VAL A 31 5.72 -1.60 6.54
C VAL A 31 5.66 -0.85 5.22
N VAL A 32 4.46 -0.76 4.66
CA VAL A 32 4.19 -0.04 3.42
C VAL A 32 3.55 1.30 3.75
N LEU A 33 4.26 2.37 3.44
CA LEU A 33 3.75 3.73 3.57
C LEU A 33 3.25 4.24 2.22
N ALA A 34 2.09 4.85 2.23
CA ALA A 34 1.54 5.46 1.02
C ALA A 34 0.59 6.60 1.34
N GLU A 35 0.57 7.59 0.47
CA GLU A 35 -0.38 8.69 0.51
C GLU A 35 -1.78 8.23 0.07
N PRO A 36 -2.84 8.98 0.43
CA PRO A 36 -4.18 8.71 -0.05
C PRO A 36 -4.23 8.63 -1.58
N GLY A 37 -4.97 7.67 -2.10
CA GLY A 37 -5.15 7.50 -3.54
C GLY A 37 -3.98 6.87 -4.30
N ALA A 38 -2.85 6.60 -3.66
CA ALA A 38 -1.65 6.02 -4.31
C ALA A 38 -1.78 4.54 -4.72
N GLY A 39 -2.92 3.88 -4.45
CA GLY A 39 -3.12 2.46 -4.78
C GLY A 39 -2.64 1.49 -3.70
N LYS A 40 -2.54 1.93 -2.44
CA LYS A 40 -2.10 1.11 -1.30
C LYS A 40 -2.89 -0.19 -1.14
N THR A 41 -4.23 -0.10 -1.18
CA THR A 41 -5.11 -1.26 -0.99
C THR A 41 -4.92 -2.33 -2.06
N ASP A 42 -4.71 -1.94 -3.31
CA ASP A 42 -4.48 -2.90 -4.40
C ASP A 42 -3.12 -3.59 -4.25
N LEU A 43 -2.09 -2.85 -3.83
CA LEU A 43 -0.79 -3.44 -3.48
C LEU A 43 -0.92 -4.45 -2.33
N ILE A 44 -1.63 -4.09 -1.24
CA ILE A 44 -1.82 -4.97 -0.08
C ILE A 44 -2.54 -6.26 -0.48
N LYS A 45 -3.57 -6.19 -1.34
CA LYS A 45 -4.22 -7.37 -1.91
C LYS A 45 -3.27 -8.22 -2.75
N SER A 46 -2.40 -7.59 -3.54
CA SER A 46 -1.40 -8.30 -4.34
C SER A 46 -0.39 -9.05 -3.45
N LEU A 47 0.13 -8.39 -2.42
CA LEU A 47 1.06 -9.01 -1.46
C LEU A 47 0.39 -10.15 -0.68
N ALA A 48 -0.86 -9.97 -0.24
CA ALA A 48 -1.64 -11.01 0.43
C ALA A 48 -1.84 -12.24 -0.47
N LYS A 49 -2.14 -12.02 -1.76
CA LYS A 49 -2.26 -13.09 -2.75
C LYS A 49 -0.95 -13.84 -2.95
N GLN A 50 0.20 -13.13 -3.02
CA GLN A 50 1.52 -13.76 -3.15
C GLN A 50 1.90 -14.58 -1.91
N LEU A 51 1.46 -14.16 -0.73
CA LEU A 51 1.66 -14.86 0.54
C LEU A 51 0.59 -15.96 0.80
N ALA A 52 -0.36 -16.16 -0.13
CA ALA A 52 -1.47 -17.12 -0.02
C ALA A 52 -2.33 -16.90 1.24
N VAL A 53 -2.56 -15.65 1.64
CA VAL A 53 -3.42 -15.25 2.76
C VAL A 53 -4.42 -14.20 2.32
N LYS A 54 -5.39 -13.89 3.19
CA LYS A 54 -6.31 -12.77 3.03
C LYS A 54 -5.86 -11.62 3.92
N GLU A 55 -5.93 -10.41 3.38
CA GLU A 55 -5.70 -9.20 4.15
C GLU A 55 -6.80 -8.98 5.20
N VAL A 56 -6.44 -8.34 6.29
CA VAL A 56 -7.35 -7.94 7.38
C VAL A 56 -7.08 -6.48 7.76
N THR A 57 -8.13 -5.73 8.09
CA THR A 57 -7.93 -4.36 8.57
C THR A 57 -7.41 -4.34 10.01
N ALA A 58 -6.62 -3.32 10.37
CA ALA A 58 -6.08 -3.17 11.71
C ALA A 58 -7.18 -3.14 12.79
N ASN A 59 -8.30 -2.45 12.50
CA ASN A 59 -9.44 -2.37 13.41
C ASN A 59 -10.10 -3.73 13.68
N VAL A 60 -10.14 -4.62 12.71
CA VAL A 60 -10.68 -5.98 12.87
C VAL A 60 -9.65 -6.87 13.56
N PHE A 61 -8.38 -6.81 13.11
CA PHE A 61 -7.34 -7.70 13.59
C PHE A 61 -7.06 -7.55 15.09
N ARG A 62 -7.11 -6.34 15.65
CA ARG A 62 -6.86 -6.12 17.08
C ARG A 62 -7.80 -6.93 18.01
N TYR A 63 -8.98 -7.32 17.52
CA TYR A 63 -9.95 -8.14 18.26
C TYR A 63 -9.90 -9.63 17.90
N CYS A 64 -9.07 -10.00 16.90
CA CYS A 64 -8.94 -11.40 16.52
C CYS A 64 -8.03 -12.13 17.51
N THR A 65 -8.54 -13.11 18.19
CA THR A 65 -7.74 -14.14 18.85
C THR A 65 -7.30 -15.15 17.79
N SER A 66 -6.16 -14.90 17.14
CA SER A 66 -5.75 -15.77 16.03
C SER A 66 -5.15 -17.08 16.57
N ASN A 67 -5.84 -18.19 16.30
CA ASN A 67 -5.28 -19.53 16.46
C ASN A 67 -4.41 -19.97 15.25
N GLN A 68 -4.10 -19.04 14.33
CA GLN A 68 -3.35 -19.33 13.11
C GLN A 68 -1.89 -18.97 13.29
N THR A 69 -1.14 -19.84 13.94
CA THR A 69 0.32 -19.72 14.08
C THR A 69 1.03 -20.03 12.75
N ASN A 70 2.13 -19.31 12.49
CA ASN A 70 3.05 -19.52 11.37
C ASN A 70 2.53 -19.17 9.95
N LYS A 71 1.33 -18.62 9.79
CA LYS A 71 0.90 -18.06 8.50
C LYS A 71 1.38 -16.61 8.35
N ALA A 72 1.49 -16.16 7.11
CA ALA A 72 1.74 -14.73 6.86
C ALA A 72 0.56 -13.90 7.35
N LEU A 73 0.83 -12.67 7.78
CA LEU A 73 -0.15 -11.71 8.27
C LEU A 73 -0.05 -10.42 7.44
N VAL A 74 -1.14 -10.02 6.81
CA VAL A 74 -1.22 -8.80 6.01
C VAL A 74 -2.32 -7.91 6.59
N ILE A 75 -1.90 -6.77 7.17
CA ILE A 75 -2.76 -5.83 7.90
C ILE A 75 -2.84 -4.54 7.10
N ASP A 76 -4.05 -4.18 6.68
CA ASP A 76 -4.33 -2.91 5.99
C ASP A 76 -4.88 -1.86 6.96
N ALA A 77 -4.76 -0.58 6.57
CA ALA A 77 -5.36 0.57 7.24
C ALA A 77 -4.94 0.74 8.71
N PHE A 78 -3.66 0.53 9.02
CA PHE A 78 -3.11 0.79 10.36
C PHE A 78 -3.30 2.25 10.79
N ASP A 79 -3.24 3.19 9.86
CA ASP A 79 -3.46 4.61 10.08
C ASP A 79 -4.88 4.94 10.61
N GLU A 80 -5.87 4.13 10.31
CA GLU A 80 -7.22 4.32 10.86
C GLU A 80 -7.28 3.97 12.35
N LEU A 81 -6.53 2.95 12.77
CA LEU A 81 -6.43 2.57 14.17
C LEU A 81 -5.62 3.59 14.97
N SER A 82 -4.47 4.01 14.46
CA SER A 82 -3.54 4.91 15.16
C SER A 82 -4.15 6.27 15.48
N LYS A 83 -5.06 6.75 14.64
CA LYS A 83 -5.82 8.00 14.85
C LYS A 83 -6.83 7.94 15.97
N ILE A 84 -7.41 6.77 16.20
CA ILE A 84 -8.53 6.60 17.13
C ILE A 84 -8.05 6.16 18.52
N ASP A 85 -7.04 5.28 18.55
CA ASP A 85 -6.64 4.59 19.77
C ASP A 85 -5.16 4.19 19.75
N GLN A 86 -4.32 4.99 20.42
CA GLN A 86 -2.90 4.65 20.56
C GLN A 86 -2.66 3.37 21.37
N SER A 87 -3.53 3.03 22.32
CA SER A 87 -3.42 1.77 23.05
C SER A 87 -3.71 0.56 22.16
N GLY A 88 -4.54 0.74 21.15
CA GLY A 88 -4.85 -0.27 20.13
C GLY A 88 -3.63 -0.69 19.30
N ILE A 89 -2.62 0.20 19.15
CA ILE A 89 -1.35 -0.13 18.47
C ILE A 89 -0.62 -1.23 19.23
N HIS A 90 -0.44 -1.08 20.54
CA HIS A 90 0.22 -2.09 21.37
C HIS A 90 -0.53 -3.41 21.33
N GLN A 91 -1.86 -3.38 21.47
CA GLN A 91 -2.69 -4.58 21.41
C GLN A 91 -2.57 -5.29 20.05
N LEU A 92 -2.60 -4.54 18.95
CA LEU A 92 -2.45 -5.09 17.60
C LEU A 92 -1.08 -5.77 17.44
N LEU A 93 0.00 -5.09 17.81
CA LEU A 93 1.36 -5.61 17.67
C LEU A 93 1.62 -6.80 18.60
N ALA A 94 1.07 -6.78 19.83
CA ALA A 94 1.12 -7.91 20.75
C ALA A 94 0.42 -9.15 20.14
N ASN A 95 -0.81 -9.00 19.64
CA ASN A 95 -1.55 -10.08 19.00
C ASN A 95 -0.82 -10.61 17.76
N ALA A 96 -0.24 -9.72 16.96
CA ALA A 96 0.53 -10.09 15.78
C ALA A 96 1.83 -10.85 16.14
N SER A 97 2.51 -10.44 17.20
CA SER A 97 3.71 -11.11 17.70
C SER A 97 3.38 -12.51 18.25
N MET A 98 2.30 -12.65 19.02
CA MET A 98 1.83 -13.93 19.54
C MET A 98 1.47 -14.93 18.44
N ALA A 99 0.96 -14.48 17.31
CA ALA A 99 0.67 -15.30 16.14
C ALA A 99 1.94 -15.84 15.47
N ASN A 100 3.11 -15.30 15.78
CA ASN A 100 4.41 -15.66 15.20
C ASN A 100 4.38 -15.88 13.68
N PRO A 101 3.98 -14.86 12.89
CA PRO A 101 3.74 -15.05 11.46
C PRO A 101 5.04 -15.30 10.69
N SER A 102 4.95 -16.04 9.59
CA SER A 102 6.08 -16.23 8.66
C SER A 102 6.51 -14.91 8.02
N HIS A 103 5.54 -14.05 7.70
CA HIS A 103 5.72 -12.66 7.25
C HIS A 103 4.67 -11.78 7.92
N ILE A 104 5.02 -10.53 8.18
CA ILE A 104 4.07 -9.49 8.55
C ILE A 104 4.23 -8.30 7.60
N VAL A 105 3.12 -7.92 6.97
CA VAL A 105 3.02 -6.73 6.13
C VAL A 105 1.97 -5.82 6.74
N ILE A 106 2.35 -4.59 7.07
CA ILE A 106 1.44 -3.57 7.61
C ILE A 106 1.40 -2.39 6.66
N SER A 107 0.21 -1.92 6.29
CA SER A 107 0.06 -0.69 5.54
C SER A 107 -0.35 0.48 6.44
N SER A 108 0.21 1.65 6.17
CA SER A 108 -0.12 2.88 6.88
C SER A 108 0.03 4.11 5.97
N ARG A 109 -0.48 5.26 6.43
CA ARG A 109 -0.09 6.56 5.87
C ARG A 109 1.25 6.99 6.46
N SER A 110 2.02 7.77 5.70
CA SER A 110 3.33 8.27 6.14
C SER A 110 3.22 9.13 7.41
N SER A 111 2.15 9.90 7.58
CA SER A 111 1.89 10.73 8.75
C SER A 111 1.63 9.94 10.04
N GLU A 112 1.19 8.69 9.93
CA GLU A 112 0.71 7.88 11.06
C GLU A 112 1.72 6.81 11.51
N TRP A 113 2.78 6.59 10.74
CA TRP A 113 3.87 5.69 11.09
C TRP A 113 5.14 6.50 11.39
N ASN A 114 5.51 6.61 12.65
CA ASN A 114 6.64 7.39 13.11
C ASN A 114 7.71 6.52 13.80
N THR A 115 8.77 7.16 14.27
CA THR A 115 9.87 6.48 14.98
C THR A 115 9.38 5.77 16.25
N SER A 116 8.43 6.35 16.99
CA SER A 116 7.86 5.72 18.19
C SER A 116 7.15 4.43 17.85
N THR A 117 6.33 4.42 16.78
CA THR A 117 5.65 3.20 16.30
C THR A 117 6.65 2.14 15.84
N THR A 118 7.74 2.56 15.18
CA THR A 118 8.83 1.66 14.78
C THR A 118 9.53 1.02 15.99
N ASN A 119 9.76 1.77 17.04
CA ASN A 119 10.36 1.27 18.28
C ASN A 119 9.42 0.29 19.00
N ILE A 120 8.13 0.60 19.08
CA ILE A 120 7.13 -0.32 19.64
C ILE A 120 7.10 -1.62 18.81
N PHE A 121 7.17 -1.53 17.48
CA PHE A 121 7.27 -2.73 16.63
C PHE A 121 8.50 -3.55 16.98
N GLU A 122 9.66 -2.90 17.13
CA GLU A 122 10.92 -3.58 17.49
C GLU A 122 10.84 -4.28 18.87
N GLU A 123 10.15 -3.68 19.85
CA GLU A 123 9.93 -4.29 21.16
C GLU A 123 9.17 -5.63 21.07
N PHE A 124 8.16 -5.71 20.20
CA PHE A 124 7.37 -6.95 20.03
C PHE A 124 8.04 -8.00 19.15
N PHE A 125 8.80 -7.59 18.14
CA PHE A 125 9.34 -8.50 17.11
C PHE A 125 10.86 -8.71 17.21
N GLY A 126 11.54 -7.98 18.08
CA GLY A 126 13.00 -8.04 18.26
C GLY A 126 13.81 -7.48 17.10
N LYS A 127 13.15 -6.88 16.10
CA LYS A 127 13.79 -6.32 14.90
C LYS A 127 12.91 -5.23 14.28
N LYS A 128 13.53 -4.19 13.73
CA LYS A 128 12.84 -3.15 12.97
C LYS A 128 12.29 -3.68 11.66
N PRO A 129 11.10 -3.21 11.23
CA PRO A 129 10.58 -3.56 9.91
C PRO A 129 11.35 -2.83 8.80
N VAL A 130 11.36 -3.40 7.62
CA VAL A 130 11.72 -2.66 6.40
C VAL A 130 10.56 -1.74 6.05
N ILE A 131 10.81 -0.45 6.05
CA ILE A 131 9.82 0.58 5.71
C ILE A 131 10.01 0.95 4.25
N VAL A 132 8.95 0.81 3.47
CA VAL A 132 8.95 1.14 2.04
C VAL A 132 7.80 2.09 1.69
N ARG A 133 7.99 2.87 0.62
CA ARG A 133 6.97 3.73 0.02
C ARG A 133 6.67 3.27 -1.39
N LEU A 134 5.44 3.50 -1.86
CA LEU A 134 5.09 3.28 -3.25
C LEU A 134 5.82 4.32 -4.11
N CYS A 135 6.42 3.86 -5.21
CA CYS A 135 6.83 4.77 -6.28
C CYS A 135 5.61 5.33 -6.99
N GLU A 136 5.71 6.57 -7.42
CA GLU A 136 4.76 7.18 -8.33
C GLU A 136 4.74 6.43 -9.67
N PHE A 137 3.60 6.46 -10.37
CA PHE A 137 3.49 5.88 -11.69
C PHE A 137 4.26 6.72 -12.72
N ASN A 138 5.11 6.06 -13.50
CA ASN A 138 5.75 6.68 -14.64
C ASN A 138 4.75 6.90 -15.80
N GLU A 139 5.19 7.59 -16.85
CA GLU A 139 4.32 7.99 -17.96
C GLU A 139 3.70 6.79 -18.70
N SER A 140 4.46 5.71 -18.91
CA SER A 140 3.92 4.49 -19.53
C SER A 140 2.84 3.84 -18.68
N GLU A 141 3.06 3.75 -17.37
CA GLU A 141 2.07 3.22 -16.43
C GLU A 141 0.82 4.11 -16.34
N GLN A 142 0.98 5.43 -16.41
CA GLN A 142 -0.13 6.38 -16.50
C GLN A 142 -0.95 6.17 -17.76
N GLN A 143 -0.30 5.97 -18.91
CA GLN A 143 -0.95 5.66 -20.18
C GLN A 143 -1.74 4.36 -20.10
N ASP A 144 -1.15 3.30 -19.54
CA ASP A 144 -1.82 2.00 -19.36
C ASP A 144 -3.10 2.15 -18.50
N ILE A 145 -3.02 2.92 -17.40
CA ILE A 145 -4.16 3.18 -16.53
C ILE A 145 -5.23 3.96 -17.26
N PHE A 146 -4.86 5.02 -17.98
CA PHE A 146 -5.79 5.85 -18.75
C PHE A 146 -6.51 5.02 -19.80
N SER A 147 -5.78 4.33 -20.68
CA SER A 147 -6.35 3.55 -21.77
C SER A 147 -7.27 2.44 -21.25
N HIS A 148 -6.90 1.78 -20.16
CA HIS A 148 -7.76 0.77 -19.55
C HIS A 148 -9.03 1.38 -18.91
N HIS A 149 -8.91 2.55 -18.29
CA HIS A 149 -10.01 3.21 -17.59
C HIS A 149 -11.03 3.82 -18.56
N THR A 150 -10.55 4.49 -19.61
CA THR A 150 -11.40 5.20 -20.59
C THR A 150 -11.76 4.33 -21.80
N SER A 151 -11.04 3.24 -22.07
CA SER A 151 -11.08 2.48 -23.33
C SER A 151 -10.72 3.35 -24.55
N GLN A 152 -9.86 4.36 -24.37
CA GLN A 152 -9.40 5.28 -25.40
C GLN A 152 -7.87 5.28 -25.48
N ASP A 153 -7.34 5.64 -26.66
CA ASP A 153 -5.90 5.73 -26.93
C ASP A 153 -5.40 7.19 -27.02
N SER A 154 -6.22 8.16 -26.60
CA SER A 154 -5.94 9.59 -26.67
C SER A 154 -5.18 10.14 -25.45
N PHE A 155 -4.24 9.36 -24.89
CA PHE A 155 -3.51 9.78 -23.69
C PHE A 155 -2.69 11.07 -23.90
N VAL A 156 -2.14 11.28 -25.11
CA VAL A 156 -1.34 12.47 -25.44
C VAL A 156 -2.22 13.73 -25.39
N GLU A 157 -3.42 13.67 -25.99
CA GLU A 157 -4.39 14.76 -25.99
C GLU A 157 -4.92 15.03 -24.59
N PHE A 158 -5.26 13.97 -23.85
CA PHE A 158 -5.63 14.07 -22.44
C PHE A 158 -4.55 14.77 -21.61
N LYS A 159 -3.28 14.36 -21.74
CA LYS A 159 -2.16 14.96 -21.02
C LYS A 159 -1.99 16.43 -21.40
N ALA A 160 -2.12 16.78 -22.68
CA ALA A 160 -2.07 18.17 -23.13
C ALA A 160 -3.18 19.03 -22.49
N GLU A 161 -4.38 18.49 -22.35
CA GLU A 161 -5.48 19.20 -21.69
C GLU A 161 -5.22 19.39 -20.19
N VAL A 162 -4.75 18.34 -19.48
CA VAL A 162 -4.36 18.43 -18.06
C VAL A 162 -3.26 19.47 -17.84
N SER A 163 -2.28 19.54 -18.77
CA SER A 163 -1.18 20.51 -18.71
C SER A 163 -1.66 21.97 -18.86
N ARG A 164 -2.73 22.22 -19.60
CA ARG A 164 -3.33 23.58 -19.70
C ARG A 164 -3.79 24.15 -18.36
N PHE A 165 -4.11 23.25 -17.41
CA PHE A 165 -4.51 23.61 -16.04
C PHE A 165 -3.35 23.47 -15.03
N SER A 166 -2.12 23.15 -15.48
CA SER A 166 -0.95 22.91 -14.62
C SER A 166 -1.16 21.79 -13.58
N LEU A 167 -1.92 20.76 -13.94
CA LEU A 167 -2.28 19.64 -13.06
C LEU A 167 -1.40 18.39 -13.29
N ASP A 168 -0.40 18.45 -14.18
CA ASP A 168 0.54 17.35 -14.48
C ASP A 168 1.18 16.71 -13.23
N PRO A 169 1.56 17.48 -12.18
CA PRO A 169 2.18 16.90 -11.00
C PRO A 169 1.28 15.93 -10.24
N LEU A 170 -0.03 15.91 -10.53
CA LEU A 170 -1.00 15.02 -9.90
C LEU A 170 -1.22 13.71 -10.67
N LEU A 171 -0.86 13.65 -11.95
CA LEU A 171 -1.06 12.48 -12.80
C LEU A 171 -0.35 11.20 -12.30
N PRO A 172 0.83 11.26 -11.63
CA PRO A 172 1.45 10.07 -11.07
C PRO A 172 0.64 9.36 -9.98
N ASN A 173 -0.37 10.03 -9.39
CA ASN A 173 -1.29 9.43 -8.45
C ASN A 173 -2.51 8.85 -9.19
N PRO A 174 -2.79 7.54 -9.09
CA PRO A 174 -3.83 6.87 -9.87
C PRO A 174 -5.25 7.37 -9.57
N GLN A 175 -5.50 7.93 -8.39
CA GLN A 175 -6.81 8.50 -8.06
C GLN A 175 -7.06 9.78 -8.86
N PHE A 176 -6.08 10.70 -8.91
CA PHE A 176 -6.21 11.92 -9.69
C PHE A 176 -6.21 11.63 -11.18
N LEU A 177 -5.38 10.71 -11.65
CA LEU A 177 -5.36 10.31 -13.06
C LEU A 177 -6.75 9.86 -13.53
N LYS A 178 -7.41 8.97 -12.76
CA LYS A 178 -8.76 8.48 -13.08
C LYS A 178 -9.81 9.61 -13.01
N LEU A 179 -9.72 10.45 -11.97
CA LEU A 179 -10.64 11.60 -11.83
C LEU A 179 -10.57 12.56 -13.02
N PHE A 180 -9.33 12.87 -13.48
CA PHE A 180 -9.15 13.74 -14.63
C PHE A 180 -9.54 13.04 -15.94
N ALA A 181 -9.31 11.74 -16.05
CA ALA A 181 -9.75 10.96 -17.19
C ALA A 181 -11.28 10.92 -17.30
N ASP A 182 -11.99 10.75 -16.20
CA ASP A 182 -13.46 10.83 -16.18
C ASP A 182 -13.96 12.20 -16.67
N ALA A 183 -13.37 13.30 -16.16
CA ALA A 183 -13.73 14.66 -16.58
C ALA A 183 -13.35 14.99 -18.05
N TYR A 184 -12.38 14.26 -18.62
CA TYR A 184 -11.96 14.45 -20.01
C TYR A 184 -12.92 13.79 -21.02
N ILE A 185 -13.58 12.69 -20.63
CA ILE A 185 -14.48 11.95 -21.51
C ILE A 185 -15.95 12.40 -21.41
N GLU A 186 -16.32 13.22 -20.40
CA GLU A 186 -17.64 13.88 -20.29
C GLU A 186 -17.79 15.06 -21.29
#